data_7a1ac6c2730776df93abb054f65fbfb7
#
_entry.id   7a1ac6c2730776df93abb054f65fbfb7
#
_cell.length_a   1.000
_cell.length_b   1.000
_cell.length_c   1.000
_cell.angle_alpha   90.00
_cell.angle_beta   90.00
_cell.angle_gamma   90.00
#
_symmetry.space_group_name_H-M   'P 1'
#
loop_
_entity.id
_entity.type
_entity.pdbx_description
1 polymer ?
#
loop_
_entity_poly.entity_id
_entity_poly.type
_entity_poly.pdbx_seq_one_letter_code
_entity_poly.pdbx_strand_id
1 'polypeptide(L)'
;MTENEASNGLLRRRIIPVVVIEELETARPLAEALEQGGLPVAEVTFRTEVAADAVKLLVHETRLLVGAGTVVRPEQVDLAVEAGARFIVMPGLSPSVIERCRELDVLVIPGVATATEVIAALDHGLDLLKLFPAQVAGGVALLRALHGPFPGVRWIPTGGVSASNAASYLALPSVAAVGGSWMVAPELIAARDFATVTRLAREAVHLGAVEEP
;
A
#
# COMPACT_ATOMS: atom_id res chain seq x y z
N MET A 1 -2.67 -17.59 5.16
CA MET A 1 -2.79 -16.91 3.84
C MET A 1 -1.41 -16.90 3.24
N THR A 2 -1.25 -17.46 2.05
CA THR A 2 0.03 -17.50 1.33
C THR A 2 0.40 -16.11 0.77
N GLU A 3 1.66 -15.89 0.44
CA GLU A 3 2.14 -14.65 -0.21
C GLU A 3 1.33 -14.32 -1.48
N ASN A 4 1.03 -15.32 -2.31
CA ASN A 4 0.22 -15.17 -3.52
C ASN A 4 -1.22 -14.74 -3.23
N GLU A 5 -1.84 -15.28 -2.18
CA GLU A 5 -3.19 -14.87 -1.75
C GLU A 5 -3.20 -13.44 -1.23
N ALA A 6 -2.16 -13.05 -0.47
CA ALA A 6 -1.99 -11.68 0.00
C ALA A 6 -1.80 -10.70 -1.16
N SER A 7 -0.94 -11.03 -2.13
CA SER A 7 -0.73 -10.24 -3.34
C SER A 7 -2.02 -10.07 -4.16
N ASN A 8 -2.74 -11.16 -4.43
CA ASN A 8 -4.00 -11.10 -5.17
C ASN A 8 -5.07 -10.28 -4.44
N GLY A 9 -5.19 -10.45 -3.13
CA GLY A 9 -6.11 -9.67 -2.31
C GLY A 9 -5.79 -8.18 -2.33
N LEU A 10 -4.49 -7.84 -2.19
CA LEU A 10 -3.98 -6.48 -2.22
C LEU A 10 -4.28 -5.76 -3.55
N LEU A 11 -4.08 -6.46 -4.67
CA LEU A 11 -4.17 -5.87 -6.01
C LEU A 11 -5.59 -5.87 -6.59
N ARG A 12 -6.53 -6.58 -5.97
CA ARG A 12 -7.88 -6.81 -6.51
C ARG A 12 -8.64 -5.53 -6.83
N ARG A 13 -8.49 -4.48 -6.02
CA ARG A 13 -9.19 -3.19 -6.21
C ARG A 13 -8.32 -2.13 -6.88
N ARG A 14 -7.05 -2.44 -7.09
CA ARG A 14 -6.05 -1.55 -7.69
C ARG A 14 -5.86 -0.21 -6.95
N ILE A 15 -6.49 -0.05 -5.77
CA ILE A 15 -6.35 1.12 -4.89
C ILE A 15 -6.00 0.62 -3.50
N ILE A 16 -4.95 1.17 -2.92
CA ILE A 16 -4.47 0.82 -1.57
C ILE A 16 -4.52 2.07 -0.70
N PRO A 17 -5.46 2.17 0.25
CA PRO A 17 -5.47 3.24 1.24
C PRO A 17 -4.20 3.20 2.09
N VAL A 18 -3.45 4.32 2.10
CA VAL A 18 -2.26 4.50 2.94
C VAL A 18 -2.66 5.33 4.15
N VAL A 19 -2.70 4.69 5.31
CA VAL A 19 -3.35 5.20 6.52
C VAL A 19 -2.33 5.61 7.57
N VAL A 20 -2.53 6.75 8.20
CA VAL A 20 -1.86 7.14 9.44
C VAL A 20 -2.92 7.09 10.55
N ILE A 21 -2.70 6.26 11.58
CA ILE A 21 -3.57 6.16 12.75
C ILE A 21 -2.82 6.78 13.93
N GLU A 22 -3.33 7.87 14.46
CA GLU A 22 -2.75 8.58 15.61
C GLU A 22 -3.45 8.18 16.91
N GLU A 23 -4.77 7.91 16.84
CA GLU A 23 -5.60 7.48 17.96
C GLU A 23 -6.18 6.09 17.67
N LEU A 24 -5.91 5.11 18.55
CA LEU A 24 -6.31 3.71 18.34
C LEU A 24 -7.83 3.55 18.18
N GLU A 25 -8.62 4.38 18.87
CA GLU A 25 -10.07 4.38 18.81
C GLU A 25 -10.63 4.72 17.43
N THR A 26 -9.84 5.35 16.57
CA THR A 26 -10.25 5.67 15.19
C THR A 26 -10.07 4.49 14.22
N ALA A 27 -9.27 3.49 14.60
CA ALA A 27 -8.92 2.38 13.72
C ALA A 27 -10.14 1.58 13.25
N ARG A 28 -10.99 1.14 14.17
CA ARG A 28 -12.17 0.32 13.85
C ARG A 28 -13.21 1.10 13.01
N PRO A 29 -13.64 2.31 13.39
CA PRO A 29 -14.59 3.06 12.54
C PRO A 29 -14.03 3.36 11.14
N LEU A 30 -12.72 3.61 11.03
CA LEU A 30 -12.05 3.78 9.75
C LEU A 30 -12.14 2.52 8.89
N ALA A 31 -11.88 1.36 9.46
CA ALA A 31 -11.98 0.09 8.75
C ALA A 31 -13.41 -0.19 8.26
N GLU A 32 -14.40 0.01 9.12
CA GLU A 32 -15.82 -0.12 8.76
C GLU A 32 -16.19 0.81 7.58
N ALA A 33 -15.66 2.04 7.58
CA ALA A 33 -15.86 2.99 6.49
C ALA A 33 -15.22 2.53 5.17
N LEU A 34 -14.00 1.98 5.22
CA LEU A 34 -13.32 1.42 4.05
C LEU A 34 -14.06 0.19 3.50
N GLU A 35 -14.51 -0.71 4.37
CA GLU A 35 -15.30 -1.89 3.97
C GLU A 35 -16.61 -1.49 3.29
N GLN A 36 -17.35 -0.56 3.87
CA GLN A 36 -18.60 -0.02 3.31
C GLN A 36 -18.36 0.72 1.98
N GLY A 37 -17.20 1.32 1.82
CA GLY A 37 -16.74 1.94 0.58
C GLY A 37 -16.26 0.94 -0.48
N GLY A 38 -16.12 -0.36 -0.15
CA GLY A 38 -15.68 -1.41 -1.06
C GLY A 38 -14.16 -1.52 -1.22
N LEU A 39 -13.37 -0.95 -0.31
CA LEU A 39 -11.92 -1.06 -0.21
C LEU A 39 -11.50 -1.87 1.03
N PRO A 40 -11.65 -3.21 1.05
CA PRO A 40 -11.32 -4.04 2.21
C PRO A 40 -9.81 -4.28 2.32
N VAL A 41 -9.01 -3.23 2.25
CA VAL A 41 -7.54 -3.25 2.34
C VAL A 41 -7.04 -1.96 2.97
N ALA A 42 -5.94 -2.02 3.76
CA ALA A 42 -5.28 -0.85 4.30
C ALA A 42 -3.76 -1.10 4.50
N GLU A 43 -2.94 -0.15 4.07
CA GLU A 43 -1.53 -0.02 4.44
C GLU A 43 -1.46 0.91 5.67
N VAL A 44 -1.32 0.35 6.89
CA VAL A 44 -1.15 1.14 8.13
C VAL A 44 0.32 1.52 8.26
N THR A 45 0.62 2.81 8.27
CA THR A 45 2.01 3.28 8.32
C THR A 45 2.59 3.22 9.74
N PHE A 46 3.78 2.66 9.88
CA PHE A 46 4.53 2.58 11.14
C PHE A 46 5.23 3.90 11.47
N ARG A 47 4.44 4.98 11.50
CA ARG A 47 4.87 6.36 11.83
C ARG A 47 4.41 6.81 13.21
N THR A 48 3.51 6.07 13.86
CA THR A 48 2.93 6.38 15.16
C THR A 48 3.21 5.25 16.14
N GLU A 49 3.16 5.54 17.43
CA GLU A 49 3.37 4.55 18.49
C GLU A 49 2.25 3.50 18.52
N VAL A 50 1.04 3.89 18.13
CA VAL A 50 -0.14 2.98 18.13
C VAL A 50 -0.24 2.11 16.87
N ALA A 51 0.67 2.23 15.90
CA ALA A 51 0.54 1.57 14.60
C ALA A 51 0.42 0.03 14.71
N ALA A 52 1.26 -0.61 15.54
CA ALA A 52 1.22 -2.06 15.73
C ALA A 52 -0.09 -2.51 16.41
N ASP A 53 -0.56 -1.78 17.42
CA ASP A 53 -1.83 -2.06 18.09
C ASP A 53 -3.02 -1.85 17.14
N ALA A 54 -2.95 -0.83 16.29
CA ALA A 54 -3.96 -0.60 15.26
C ALA A 54 -4.01 -1.75 14.25
N VAL A 55 -2.86 -2.23 13.75
CA VAL A 55 -2.80 -3.42 12.88
C VAL A 55 -3.43 -4.63 13.58
N LYS A 56 -3.07 -4.89 14.84
CA LYS A 56 -3.61 -6.01 15.62
C LYS A 56 -5.12 -5.92 15.76
N LEU A 57 -5.64 -4.76 16.14
CA LEU A 57 -7.08 -4.51 16.27
C LEU A 57 -7.79 -4.77 14.94
N LEU A 58 -7.28 -4.17 13.85
CA LEU A 58 -7.89 -4.27 12.52
C LEU A 58 -7.92 -5.72 12.01
N VAL A 59 -6.84 -6.48 12.20
CA VAL A 59 -6.76 -7.89 11.78
C VAL A 59 -7.76 -8.77 12.54
N HIS A 60 -7.96 -8.51 13.83
CA HIS A 60 -8.83 -9.34 14.68
C HIS A 60 -10.32 -8.98 14.60
N GLU A 61 -10.63 -7.70 14.39
CA GLU A 61 -12.00 -7.20 14.51
C GLU A 61 -12.66 -6.86 13.17
N THR A 62 -11.93 -6.92 12.05
CA THR A 62 -12.44 -6.54 10.73
C THR A 62 -12.09 -7.57 9.67
N ARG A 63 -12.61 -7.36 8.45
CA ARG A 63 -12.28 -8.19 7.28
C ARG A 63 -11.23 -7.56 6.37
N LEU A 64 -10.60 -6.50 6.82
CA LEU A 64 -9.58 -5.83 6.03
C LEU A 64 -8.36 -6.73 5.83
N LEU A 65 -7.83 -6.70 4.62
CA LEU A 65 -6.46 -7.12 4.36
C LEU A 65 -5.53 -6.01 4.85
N VAL A 66 -4.88 -6.21 5.99
CA VAL A 66 -4.04 -5.19 6.63
C VAL A 66 -2.57 -5.49 6.38
N GLY A 67 -1.84 -4.46 5.96
CA GLY A 67 -0.39 -4.48 5.89
C GLY A 67 0.24 -3.33 6.67
N ALA A 68 1.53 -3.46 6.92
CA ALA A 68 2.34 -2.44 7.56
C ALA A 68 3.14 -1.65 6.52
N GLY A 69 2.98 -0.33 6.52
CA GLY A 69 3.73 0.60 5.66
C GLY A 69 4.80 1.37 6.43
N THR A 70 5.71 1.99 5.67
CA THR A 70 6.83 2.77 6.23
C THR A 70 7.76 1.93 7.13
N VAL A 71 7.86 0.63 6.84
CA VAL A 71 8.76 -0.28 7.53
C VAL A 71 10.18 -0.06 7.00
N VAL A 72 11.12 0.26 7.90
CA VAL A 72 12.50 0.64 7.56
C VAL A 72 13.54 -0.14 8.35
N ARG A 73 13.13 -1.01 9.28
CA ARG A 73 14.00 -1.84 10.12
C ARG A 73 13.41 -3.23 10.33
N PRO A 74 14.23 -4.29 10.50
CA PRO A 74 13.78 -5.65 10.74
C PRO A 74 12.85 -5.79 11.96
N GLU A 75 13.12 -5.05 13.04
CA GLU A 75 12.31 -5.12 14.27
C GLU A 75 10.87 -4.64 14.03
N GLN A 76 10.66 -3.73 13.06
CA GLN A 76 9.31 -3.32 12.67
C GLN A 76 8.58 -4.41 11.88
N VAL A 77 9.32 -5.28 11.15
CA VAL A 77 8.72 -6.46 10.50
C VAL A 77 8.21 -7.41 11.57
N ASP A 78 9.01 -7.68 12.62
CA ASP A 78 8.61 -8.54 13.72
C ASP A 78 7.31 -8.05 14.36
N LEU A 79 7.28 -6.78 14.76
CA LEU A 79 6.09 -6.14 15.34
C LEU A 79 4.86 -6.21 14.42
N ALA A 80 5.07 -5.99 13.12
CA ALA A 80 3.98 -6.01 12.14
C ALA A 80 3.41 -7.43 11.96
N VAL A 81 4.28 -8.43 11.85
CA VAL A 81 3.88 -9.84 11.67
C VAL A 81 3.23 -10.38 12.93
N GLU A 82 3.78 -10.07 14.12
CA GLU A 82 3.16 -10.42 15.42
C GLU A 82 1.76 -9.78 15.57
N ALA A 83 1.58 -8.57 15.07
CA ALA A 83 0.27 -7.91 15.01
C ALA A 83 -0.68 -8.52 13.97
N GLY A 84 -0.18 -9.38 13.07
CA GLY A 84 -0.96 -10.09 12.05
C GLY A 84 -0.98 -9.43 10.68
N ALA A 85 -0.08 -8.46 10.41
CA ALA A 85 0.06 -7.86 9.08
C ALA A 85 0.31 -8.94 8.02
N ARG A 86 -0.29 -8.77 6.83
CA ARG A 86 -0.24 -9.73 5.72
C ARG A 86 0.71 -9.31 4.60
N PHE A 87 1.13 -8.07 4.59
CA PHE A 87 2.14 -7.54 3.68
C PHE A 87 2.90 -6.39 4.34
N ILE A 88 4.14 -6.21 3.90
CA ILE A 88 5.05 -5.16 4.38
C ILE A 88 5.37 -4.24 3.22
N VAL A 89 5.27 -2.93 3.44
CA VAL A 89 5.59 -1.91 2.43
C VAL A 89 6.69 -0.99 2.97
N MET A 90 7.72 -0.83 2.16
CA MET A 90 8.89 -0.02 2.50
C MET A 90 8.89 1.29 1.71
N PRO A 91 9.43 2.39 2.26
CA PRO A 91 9.61 3.64 1.50
C PRO A 91 10.82 3.62 0.57
N GLY A 92 11.75 2.71 0.77
CA GLY A 92 12.97 2.50 0.01
C GLY A 92 13.37 1.03 0.05
N LEU A 93 14.51 0.67 -0.54
CA LEU A 93 15.01 -0.70 -0.56
C LEU A 93 15.99 -0.91 0.62
N SER A 94 15.71 -1.90 1.46
CA SER A 94 16.59 -2.34 2.55
C SER A 94 16.75 -3.86 2.50
N PRO A 95 17.94 -4.37 2.20
CA PRO A 95 18.20 -5.81 2.17
C PRO A 95 17.86 -6.52 3.47
N SER A 96 18.17 -5.92 4.63
CA SER A 96 17.89 -6.52 5.94
C SER A 96 16.39 -6.67 6.24
N VAL A 97 15.56 -5.71 5.80
CA VAL A 97 14.10 -5.80 5.92
C VAL A 97 13.55 -6.88 4.98
N ILE A 98 14.05 -6.95 3.74
CA ILE A 98 13.65 -7.97 2.77
C ILE A 98 13.99 -9.39 3.30
N GLU A 99 15.20 -9.57 3.82
CA GLU A 99 15.63 -10.83 4.42
C GLU A 99 14.71 -11.24 5.58
N ARG A 100 14.41 -10.30 6.48
CA ARG A 100 13.52 -10.56 7.60
C ARG A 100 12.10 -10.93 7.17
N CYS A 101 11.58 -10.28 6.13
CA CYS A 101 10.28 -10.64 5.56
C CYS A 101 10.27 -12.07 4.99
N ARG A 102 11.36 -12.50 4.33
CA ARG A 102 11.49 -13.88 3.84
C ARG A 102 11.52 -14.91 4.97
N GLU A 103 12.31 -14.64 6.03
CA GLU A 103 12.36 -15.51 7.19
C GLU A 103 10.98 -15.75 7.82
N LEU A 104 10.11 -14.75 7.76
CA LEU A 104 8.77 -14.79 8.32
C LEU A 104 7.67 -15.12 7.31
N ASP A 105 8.04 -15.44 6.04
CA ASP A 105 7.12 -15.78 4.95
C ASP A 105 6.00 -14.74 4.77
N VAL A 106 6.36 -13.45 4.77
CA VAL A 106 5.45 -12.33 4.58
C VAL A 106 5.77 -11.56 3.30
N LEU A 107 4.73 -11.23 2.52
CA LEU A 107 4.84 -10.44 1.28
C LEU A 107 5.54 -9.10 1.57
N VAL A 108 6.61 -8.80 0.81
CA VAL A 108 7.34 -7.52 0.90
C VAL A 108 7.27 -6.75 -0.40
N ILE A 109 7.03 -5.44 -0.29
CA ILE A 109 6.94 -4.50 -1.42
C ILE A 109 7.93 -3.36 -1.16
N PRO A 110 9.16 -3.45 -1.72
CA PRO A 110 10.17 -2.41 -1.50
C PRO A 110 9.86 -1.15 -2.31
N GLY A 111 10.23 0.01 -1.74
CA GLY A 111 10.21 1.29 -2.41
C GLY A 111 11.45 1.46 -3.28
N VAL A 112 11.28 2.01 -4.49
CA VAL A 112 12.34 2.35 -5.43
C VAL A 112 11.98 3.63 -6.19
N ALA A 113 12.99 4.36 -6.68
CA ALA A 113 12.81 5.55 -7.50
C ALA A 113 13.80 5.63 -8.67
N THR A 114 14.77 4.71 -8.75
CA THR A 114 15.84 4.71 -9.76
C THR A 114 16.00 3.33 -10.39
N ALA A 115 16.58 3.28 -11.60
CA ALA A 115 16.89 2.04 -12.28
C ALA A 115 17.84 1.14 -11.45
N THR A 116 18.80 1.72 -10.73
CA THR A 116 19.72 0.97 -9.86
C THR A 116 18.99 0.26 -8.73
N GLU A 117 18.01 0.92 -8.11
CA GLU A 117 17.20 0.31 -7.06
C GLU A 117 16.26 -0.78 -7.61
N VAL A 118 15.76 -0.60 -8.85
CA VAL A 118 14.97 -1.65 -9.53
C VAL A 118 15.83 -2.90 -9.75
N ILE A 119 17.07 -2.74 -10.26
CA ILE A 119 18.00 -3.87 -10.42
C ILE A 119 18.23 -4.56 -9.08
N ALA A 120 18.52 -3.81 -8.03
CA ALA A 120 18.74 -4.38 -6.70
C ALA A 120 17.50 -5.14 -6.17
N ALA A 121 16.29 -4.65 -6.43
CA ALA A 121 15.06 -5.37 -6.07
C ALA A 121 14.92 -6.68 -6.86
N LEU A 122 15.22 -6.67 -8.16
CA LEU A 122 15.20 -7.86 -9.01
C LEU A 122 16.25 -8.91 -8.59
N ASP A 123 17.44 -8.48 -8.13
CA ASP A 123 18.47 -9.37 -7.56
C ASP A 123 17.96 -10.09 -6.30
N HIS A 124 17.03 -9.48 -5.59
CA HIS A 124 16.27 -10.10 -4.50
C HIS A 124 15.04 -10.88 -4.99
N GLY A 125 14.81 -11.08 -6.29
CA GLY A 125 13.66 -11.81 -6.85
C GLY A 125 12.32 -11.09 -6.66
N LEU A 126 12.32 -9.78 -6.42
CA LEU A 126 11.11 -8.98 -6.19
C LEU A 126 10.74 -8.20 -7.45
N ASP A 127 9.56 -8.45 -8.00
CA ASP A 127 9.03 -7.82 -9.22
C ASP A 127 7.82 -6.91 -8.96
N LEU A 128 7.23 -6.94 -7.76
CA LEU A 128 6.18 -6.02 -7.34
C LEU A 128 6.82 -4.90 -6.50
N LEU A 129 6.92 -3.71 -7.08
CA LEU A 129 7.69 -2.61 -6.50
C LEU A 129 6.82 -1.37 -6.27
N LYS A 130 7.06 -0.69 -5.15
CA LYS A 130 6.48 0.63 -4.87
C LYS A 130 7.34 1.71 -5.53
N LEU A 131 6.79 2.50 -6.45
CA LEU A 131 7.45 3.74 -6.85
C LEU A 131 7.17 4.80 -5.79
N PHE A 132 8.22 5.28 -5.08
CA PHE A 132 8.05 6.26 -4.01
C PHE A 132 9.24 7.24 -3.92
N PRO A 133 8.99 8.54 -3.76
CA PRO A 133 7.70 9.25 -3.88
C PRO A 133 7.29 9.45 -5.35
N ALA A 134 6.20 8.84 -5.81
CA ALA A 134 5.88 8.69 -7.22
C ALA A 134 5.82 10.01 -8.01
N GLN A 135 4.99 10.97 -7.54
CA GLN A 135 4.78 12.22 -8.28
C GLN A 135 6.05 13.06 -8.38
N VAL A 136 6.82 13.15 -7.28
CA VAL A 136 8.05 13.95 -7.21
C VAL A 136 9.18 13.31 -8.01
N ALA A 137 9.25 11.97 -8.06
CA ALA A 137 10.27 11.23 -8.80
C ALA A 137 10.09 11.28 -10.33
N GLY A 138 8.93 11.77 -10.83
CA GLY A 138 8.66 11.88 -12.27
C GLY A 138 7.35 11.23 -12.73
N GLY A 139 6.62 10.61 -11.82
CA GLY A 139 5.25 10.14 -12.04
C GLY A 139 5.12 9.14 -13.19
N VAL A 140 4.08 9.32 -13.99
CA VAL A 140 3.77 8.49 -15.17
C VAL A 140 4.91 8.47 -16.20
N ALA A 141 5.63 9.59 -16.36
CA ALA A 141 6.74 9.67 -17.32
C ALA A 141 7.90 8.76 -16.90
N LEU A 142 8.24 8.72 -15.60
CA LEU A 142 9.27 7.84 -15.07
C LEU A 142 8.87 6.36 -15.24
N LEU A 143 7.63 6.00 -14.92
CA LEU A 143 7.14 4.62 -15.08
C LEU A 143 7.22 4.14 -16.53
N ARG A 144 6.86 5.00 -17.48
CA ARG A 144 7.01 4.68 -18.92
C ARG A 144 8.46 4.47 -19.31
N ALA A 145 9.37 5.31 -18.80
CA ALA A 145 10.80 5.19 -19.10
C ALA A 145 11.39 3.89 -18.49
N LEU A 146 10.99 3.53 -17.26
CA LEU A 146 11.45 2.30 -16.60
C LEU A 146 10.84 1.03 -17.20
N HIS A 147 9.65 1.10 -17.80
CA HIS A 147 9.02 -0.07 -18.41
C HIS A 147 9.85 -0.67 -19.56
N GLY A 148 10.56 0.15 -20.33
CA GLY A 148 11.40 -0.33 -21.42
C GLY A 148 12.44 -1.35 -20.97
N PRO A 149 13.37 -0.99 -20.06
CA PRO A 149 14.38 -1.92 -19.55
C PRO A 149 13.83 -2.96 -18.56
N PHE A 150 12.67 -2.75 -17.92
CA PHE A 150 12.11 -3.62 -16.88
C PHE A 150 10.66 -4.04 -17.17
N PRO A 151 10.37 -4.73 -18.29
CA PRO A 151 8.99 -5.03 -18.71
C PRO A 151 8.26 -6.00 -17.76
N GLY A 152 8.99 -6.78 -16.95
CA GLY A 152 8.42 -7.71 -15.97
C GLY A 152 8.05 -7.09 -14.63
N VAL A 153 8.41 -5.82 -14.38
CA VAL A 153 8.14 -5.17 -13.10
C VAL A 153 6.69 -4.67 -13.05
N ARG A 154 6.03 -4.99 -11.94
CA ARG A 154 4.68 -4.51 -11.59
C ARG A 154 4.81 -3.38 -10.56
N TRP A 155 4.10 -2.28 -10.79
CA TRP A 155 4.28 -1.06 -10.02
C TRP A 155 3.09 -0.75 -9.11
N ILE A 156 3.42 -0.21 -7.93
CA ILE A 156 2.47 0.45 -7.01
C ILE A 156 2.98 1.88 -6.77
N PRO A 157 2.69 2.83 -7.67
CA PRO A 157 3.05 4.23 -7.43
C PRO A 157 2.32 4.77 -6.20
N THR A 158 3.10 5.41 -5.31
CA THR A 158 2.62 5.98 -4.05
C THR A 158 3.36 7.29 -3.77
N GLY A 159 2.68 8.26 -3.16
CA GLY A 159 3.23 9.59 -2.86
C GLY A 159 2.90 10.60 -3.95
N GLY A 160 1.97 11.51 -3.62
CA GLY A 160 1.40 12.51 -4.53
C GLY A 160 0.35 11.94 -5.48
N VAL A 161 -0.09 10.70 -5.29
CA VAL A 161 -1.26 10.14 -5.97
C VAL A 161 -2.54 10.66 -5.31
N SER A 162 -3.50 11.06 -6.12
CA SER A 162 -4.77 11.68 -5.71
C SER A 162 -5.91 11.22 -6.62
N ALA A 163 -7.14 11.54 -6.28
CA ALA A 163 -8.30 11.26 -7.13
C ALA A 163 -8.16 11.84 -8.55
N SER A 164 -7.48 12.99 -8.69
CA SER A 164 -7.34 13.66 -9.99
C SER A 164 -6.28 13.06 -10.92
N ASN A 165 -5.31 12.29 -10.38
CA ASN A 165 -4.23 11.73 -11.20
C ASN A 165 -4.15 10.18 -11.16
N ALA A 166 -4.87 9.51 -10.26
CA ALA A 166 -4.86 8.06 -10.12
C ALA A 166 -5.16 7.34 -11.44
N ALA A 167 -6.16 7.80 -12.19
CA ALA A 167 -6.53 7.20 -13.48
C ALA A 167 -5.36 7.18 -14.48
N SER A 168 -4.53 8.24 -14.51
CA SER A 168 -3.38 8.30 -15.41
C SER A 168 -2.29 7.28 -15.08
N TYR A 169 -2.12 6.92 -13.81
CA TYR A 169 -1.26 5.83 -13.38
C TYR A 169 -1.85 4.47 -13.72
N LEU A 170 -3.14 4.27 -13.40
CA LEU A 170 -3.85 3.00 -13.60
C LEU A 170 -4.03 2.63 -15.08
N ALA A 171 -3.94 3.61 -15.98
CA ALA A 171 -3.93 3.39 -17.43
C ALA A 171 -2.62 2.72 -17.95
N LEU A 172 -1.56 2.67 -17.14
CA LEU A 172 -0.33 1.97 -17.52
C LEU A 172 -0.47 0.46 -17.24
N PRO A 173 -0.23 -0.43 -18.24
CA PRO A 173 -0.36 -1.88 -18.04
C PRO A 173 0.56 -2.44 -16.94
N SER A 174 1.73 -1.81 -16.72
CA SER A 174 2.67 -2.20 -15.67
C SER A 174 2.26 -1.75 -14.27
N VAL A 175 1.22 -0.90 -14.11
CA VAL A 175 0.73 -0.47 -12.81
C VAL A 175 -0.33 -1.45 -12.31
N ALA A 176 0.02 -2.21 -11.30
CA ALA A 176 -0.86 -3.19 -10.68
C ALA A 176 -1.91 -2.54 -9.76
N ALA A 177 -1.47 -1.53 -8.99
CA ALA A 177 -2.33 -0.75 -8.10
C ALA A 177 -1.71 0.63 -7.87
N VAL A 178 -2.43 1.54 -7.22
CA VAL A 178 -1.89 2.81 -6.71
C VAL A 178 -2.09 2.91 -5.20
N GLY A 179 -1.09 3.43 -4.49
CA GLY A 179 -1.19 3.77 -3.07
C GLY A 179 -1.53 5.25 -2.89
N GLY A 180 -2.53 5.55 -2.06
CA GLY A 180 -2.92 6.93 -1.82
C GLY A 180 -3.63 7.14 -0.49
N SER A 181 -3.61 8.38 -0.01
CA SER A 181 -4.23 8.76 1.26
C SER A 181 -5.45 9.69 1.10
N TRP A 182 -5.82 10.08 -0.12
CA TRP A 182 -6.89 11.09 -0.33
C TRP A 182 -8.25 10.65 0.22
N MET A 183 -8.56 9.33 0.26
CA MET A 183 -9.80 8.79 0.82
C MET A 183 -9.75 8.62 2.35
N VAL A 184 -8.54 8.64 2.92
CA VAL A 184 -8.25 8.46 4.35
C VAL A 184 -7.36 9.58 4.87
N ALA A 185 -7.61 10.82 4.42
CA ALA A 185 -6.84 11.98 4.83
C ALA A 185 -6.83 12.13 6.37
N PRO A 186 -5.68 12.46 6.98
CA PRO A 186 -5.58 12.56 8.44
C PRO A 186 -6.63 13.48 9.06
N GLU A 187 -6.99 14.56 8.35
CA GLU A 187 -8.00 15.51 8.80
C GLU A 187 -9.40 14.90 8.92
N LEU A 188 -9.75 13.96 8.01
CA LEU A 188 -11.03 13.24 8.06
C LEU A 188 -11.07 12.27 9.23
N ILE A 189 -9.94 11.58 9.49
CA ILE A 189 -9.82 10.64 10.60
C ILE A 189 -9.91 11.37 11.93
N ALA A 190 -9.17 12.48 12.08
CA ALA A 190 -9.18 13.32 13.27
C ALA A 190 -10.56 13.95 13.54
N ALA A 191 -11.27 14.34 12.48
CA ALA A 191 -12.64 14.86 12.57
C ALA A 191 -13.69 13.74 12.76
N ARG A 192 -13.28 12.46 12.71
CA ARG A 192 -14.16 11.28 12.73
C ARG A 192 -15.23 11.32 11.63
N ASP A 193 -14.93 11.95 10.50
CA ASP A 193 -15.83 12.02 9.33
C ASP A 193 -15.72 10.76 8.48
N PHE A 194 -16.13 9.62 9.05
CA PHE A 194 -16.07 8.32 8.40
C PHE A 194 -17.13 8.20 7.28
N ALA A 195 -18.16 9.02 7.29
CA ALA A 195 -19.11 9.07 6.18
C ALA A 195 -18.44 9.59 4.90
N THR A 196 -17.63 10.64 5.00
CA THR A 196 -16.81 11.13 3.88
C THR A 196 -15.77 10.10 3.45
N VAL A 197 -15.10 9.41 4.39
CA VAL A 197 -14.18 8.30 4.07
C VAL A 197 -14.88 7.22 3.24
N THR A 198 -16.07 6.77 3.66
CA THR A 198 -16.86 5.77 2.91
C THR A 198 -17.18 6.24 1.49
N ARG A 199 -17.60 7.49 1.32
CA ARG A 199 -17.88 8.07 0.00
C ARG A 199 -16.64 8.11 -0.88
N LEU A 200 -15.53 8.64 -0.36
CA LEU A 200 -14.27 8.74 -1.10
C LEU A 200 -13.67 7.37 -1.43
N ALA A 201 -13.79 6.38 -0.54
CA ALA A 201 -13.40 5.00 -0.81
C ALA A 201 -14.20 4.40 -1.96
N ARG A 202 -15.52 4.64 -2.01
CA ARG A 202 -16.39 4.18 -3.10
C ARG A 202 -16.02 4.85 -4.43
N GLU A 203 -15.74 6.14 -4.43
CA GLU A 203 -15.26 6.87 -5.60
C GLU A 203 -13.91 6.30 -6.08
N ALA A 204 -13.00 6.00 -5.14
CA ALA A 204 -11.70 5.40 -5.47
C ALA A 204 -11.84 4.00 -6.11
N VAL A 205 -12.78 3.18 -5.65
CA VAL A 205 -13.08 1.87 -6.27
C VAL A 205 -13.45 2.02 -7.75
N HIS A 206 -14.25 3.03 -8.09
CA HIS A 206 -14.63 3.28 -9.48
C HIS A 206 -13.43 3.68 -10.35
N LEU A 207 -12.43 4.41 -9.78
CA LEU A 207 -11.19 4.71 -10.49
C LEU A 207 -10.33 3.46 -10.75
N GLY A 208 -10.37 2.48 -9.84
CA GLY A 208 -9.64 1.22 -9.95
C GLY A 208 -10.33 0.17 -10.84
N ALA A 209 -11.62 0.35 -11.12
CA ALA A 209 -12.36 -0.57 -11.98
C ALA A 209 -11.73 -0.57 -13.39
N VAL A 210 -11.36 -1.76 -13.87
CA VAL A 210 -10.98 -1.96 -15.25
C VAL A 210 -12.29 -1.94 -16.04
N GLU A 211 -12.45 -0.99 -16.97
CA GLU A 211 -13.47 -1.18 -18.01
C GLU A 211 -13.05 -2.43 -18.79
N GLU A 212 -13.78 -3.52 -18.62
CA GLU A 212 -13.64 -4.68 -19.51
C GLU A 212 -13.99 -4.22 -20.91
N PRO A 213 -13.13 -4.50 -21.91
CA PRO A 213 -13.37 -4.10 -23.30
C PRO A 213 -14.54 -4.84 -23.92
#